data_7d9d81aefb80459d0a64a1357758b062
#
_entry.id   7d9d81aefb80459d0a64a1357758b062
#
_cell.length_a   1.000
_cell.length_b   1.000
_cell.length_c   1.000
_cell.angle_alpha   90.00
_cell.angle_beta   90.00
_cell.angle_gamma   90.00
#
_symmetry.space_group_name_H-M   'P 1'
#
loop_
_entity.id
_entity.type
_entity.pdbx_description
1 polymer ?
#
loop_
_entity_poly.entity_id
_entity_poly.type
_entity_poly.pdbx_seq_one_letter_code
_entity_poly.pdbx_strand_id
1 'polypeptide(L)'
;MNTIHYNDTVQLQSCVATIGFFDGVHRGHQFLIHHLVETARKDGLQSTVITFDAHPRKVLQADYQPEMLSTLDSKLLLLSKTEVDNAVVLHFDKVMAAMSAREFMQQVLHDHLNVRKLFIGYDHRFGHNREETFEDYVRYGKEMGIEVIRNEAFQIDGINISSSVIRSFLKEGEVEMAARCLGFPYTLIGKVVNGFHEGRKLGFPTANLDISHFGQLIPAPGVYAVRVRLENTVVWKRGMMNVGNRPTFNGRLLTLETHIFNFDGDIYDQLLLVSFVKRIRGEQKFDSPEELAAQLKEDEQTVLDLFEKEAE
;
A
#
# COMPACT_ATOMS: atom_id res chain seq x y z
N MET A 1 4.98 -8.69 16.26
CA MET A 1 4.97 -9.46 14.98
C MET A 1 6.40 -9.83 14.61
N ASN A 2 6.65 -11.11 14.36
CA ASN A 2 7.91 -11.61 13.82
C ASN A 2 7.82 -11.62 12.29
N THR A 3 8.83 -11.12 11.59
CA THR A 3 8.95 -11.27 10.13
C THR A 3 9.86 -12.44 9.81
N ILE A 4 9.37 -13.38 9.01
CA ILE A 4 10.05 -14.64 8.70
C ILE A 4 10.13 -14.78 7.19
N HIS A 5 11.33 -14.93 6.64
CA HIS A 5 11.53 -15.25 5.24
C HIS A 5 11.48 -16.78 5.03
N TYR A 6 10.86 -17.24 3.96
CA TYR A 6 10.59 -18.67 3.73
C TYR A 6 11.83 -19.57 3.75
N ASN A 7 13.00 -19.00 3.47
CA ASN A 7 14.27 -19.74 3.51
C ASN A 7 14.94 -19.77 4.90
N ASP A 8 14.31 -19.13 5.91
CA ASP A 8 14.83 -19.15 7.27
C ASP A 8 14.60 -20.54 7.88
N THR A 9 15.53 -20.99 8.70
CA THR A 9 15.47 -22.30 9.40
C THR A 9 14.49 -22.30 10.59
N VAL A 10 13.66 -21.27 10.71
CA VAL A 10 12.73 -21.11 11.81
C VAL A 10 11.55 -22.08 11.65
N GLN A 11 11.41 -23.02 12.60
CA GLN A 11 10.20 -23.83 12.71
C GLN A 11 9.10 -23.04 13.39
N LEU A 12 8.00 -22.81 12.68
CA LEU A 12 6.79 -22.22 13.26
C LEU A 12 6.09 -23.21 14.17
N GLN A 13 5.58 -22.71 15.29
CA GLN A 13 4.58 -23.42 16.05
C GLN A 13 3.28 -23.56 15.26
N SER A 14 2.41 -24.48 15.67
CA SER A 14 1.10 -24.63 15.03
C SER A 14 0.36 -23.30 14.96
N CYS A 15 -0.18 -22.97 13.80
CA CYS A 15 -0.76 -21.65 13.58
C CYS A 15 -2.10 -21.68 12.85
N VAL A 16 -2.84 -20.58 13.02
CA VAL A 16 -3.93 -20.14 12.16
C VAL A 16 -3.35 -19.17 11.15
N ALA A 17 -3.53 -19.45 9.87
CA ALA A 17 -2.90 -18.66 8.81
C ALA A 17 -3.91 -18.08 7.82
N THR A 18 -3.51 -17.03 7.12
CA THR A 18 -4.13 -16.55 5.90
C THR A 18 -3.06 -16.27 4.86
N ILE A 19 -3.40 -16.40 3.59
CA ILE A 19 -2.48 -16.15 2.47
C ILE A 19 -3.04 -15.09 1.55
N GLY A 20 -2.18 -14.16 1.12
CA GLY A 20 -2.54 -13.12 0.18
C GLY A 20 -1.39 -12.18 -0.12
N PHE A 21 -1.55 -11.35 -1.15
CA PHE A 21 -0.56 -10.33 -1.44
C PHE A 21 -0.61 -9.17 -0.45
N PHE A 22 -1.76 -8.88 0.13
CA PHE A 22 -2.01 -7.86 1.16
C PHE A 22 -1.54 -6.45 0.77
N ASP A 23 -1.68 -6.09 -0.51
CA ASP A 23 -1.28 -4.77 -0.99
C ASP A 23 -2.11 -3.66 -0.33
N GLY A 24 -1.41 -2.74 0.35
CA GLY A 24 -2.00 -1.64 1.10
C GLY A 24 -2.64 -2.02 2.44
N VAL A 25 -2.68 -3.29 2.83
CA VAL A 25 -3.27 -3.79 4.10
C VAL A 25 -4.58 -3.06 4.46
N HIS A 26 -5.47 -2.91 3.46
CA HIS A 26 -6.72 -2.16 3.55
C HIS A 26 -7.70 -2.77 4.57
N ARG A 27 -8.79 -2.07 4.89
CA ARG A 27 -9.77 -2.50 5.91
C ARG A 27 -10.32 -3.91 5.69
N GLY A 28 -10.48 -4.35 4.43
CA GLY A 28 -10.87 -5.74 4.15
C GLY A 28 -9.80 -6.75 4.58
N HIS A 29 -8.52 -6.43 4.39
CA HIS A 29 -7.42 -7.24 4.91
C HIS A 29 -7.35 -7.20 6.44
N GLN A 30 -7.50 -6.01 7.05
CA GLN A 30 -7.51 -5.85 8.50
C GLN A 30 -8.65 -6.64 9.14
N PHE A 31 -9.83 -6.66 8.54
CA PHE A 31 -10.99 -7.43 8.98
C PHE A 31 -10.72 -8.95 8.96
N LEU A 32 -10.16 -9.46 7.86
CA LEU A 32 -9.75 -10.86 7.75
C LEU A 32 -8.71 -11.22 8.82
N ILE A 33 -7.68 -10.38 8.99
CA ILE A 33 -6.60 -10.61 9.95
C ILE A 33 -7.12 -10.55 11.40
N HIS A 34 -8.06 -9.67 11.69
CA HIS A 34 -8.69 -9.58 13.00
C HIS A 34 -9.38 -10.91 13.38
N HIS A 35 -10.22 -11.46 12.50
CA HIS A 35 -10.86 -12.77 12.74
C HIS A 35 -9.85 -13.91 12.91
N LEU A 36 -8.78 -13.87 12.12
CA LEU A 36 -7.68 -14.83 12.21
C LEU A 36 -7.01 -14.75 13.59
N VAL A 37 -6.68 -13.55 14.07
CA VAL A 37 -6.04 -13.32 15.37
C VAL A 37 -6.95 -13.76 16.51
N GLU A 38 -8.24 -13.43 16.48
CA GLU A 38 -9.22 -13.88 17.48
C GLU A 38 -9.32 -15.40 17.53
N THR A 39 -9.37 -16.05 16.36
CA THR A 39 -9.42 -17.52 16.28
C THR A 39 -8.14 -18.14 16.82
N ALA A 40 -6.99 -17.61 16.48
CA ALA A 40 -5.70 -18.11 16.97
C ALA A 40 -5.60 -18.01 18.50
N ARG A 41 -6.00 -16.88 19.08
CA ARG A 41 -6.04 -16.68 20.54
C ARG A 41 -6.98 -17.67 21.23
N LYS A 42 -8.17 -17.88 20.68
CA LYS A 42 -9.16 -18.82 21.22
C LYS A 42 -8.64 -20.26 21.24
N ASP A 43 -7.90 -20.65 20.23
CA ASP A 43 -7.39 -22.02 20.06
C ASP A 43 -6.00 -22.24 20.69
N GLY A 44 -5.38 -21.19 21.25
CA GLY A 44 -4.03 -21.25 21.79
C GLY A 44 -2.95 -21.48 20.72
N LEU A 45 -3.21 -21.01 19.49
CA LEU A 45 -2.33 -21.10 18.33
C LEU A 45 -1.70 -19.74 18.01
N GLN A 46 -0.63 -19.73 17.19
CA GLN A 46 -0.08 -18.49 16.66
C GLN A 46 -0.89 -17.99 15.47
N SER A 47 -1.02 -16.69 15.34
CA SER A 47 -1.61 -16.03 14.18
C SER A 47 -0.54 -15.71 13.13
N THR A 48 -0.78 -16.07 11.86
CA THR A 48 0.23 -15.95 10.79
C THR A 48 -0.38 -15.40 9.51
N VAL A 49 0.18 -14.30 9.02
CA VAL A 49 -0.10 -13.79 7.66
C VAL A 49 1.01 -14.26 6.72
N ILE A 50 0.63 -14.93 5.64
CA ILE A 50 1.54 -15.39 4.60
C ILE A 50 1.40 -14.43 3.41
N THR A 51 2.49 -13.76 3.03
CA THR A 51 2.55 -12.81 1.93
C THR A 51 3.74 -13.07 1.01
N PHE A 52 3.92 -12.24 -0.02
CA PHE A 52 4.95 -12.41 -1.03
C PHE A 52 5.84 -11.17 -1.13
N ASP A 53 7.11 -11.38 -1.45
CA ASP A 53 8.10 -10.33 -1.69
C ASP A 53 7.86 -9.58 -3.01
N ALA A 54 7.38 -10.29 -4.03
CA ALA A 54 7.08 -9.74 -5.35
C ALA A 54 5.62 -10.00 -5.76
N HIS A 55 5.08 -9.10 -6.60
CA HIS A 55 3.73 -9.30 -7.13
C HIS A 55 3.71 -10.50 -8.07
N PRO A 56 2.80 -11.52 -7.87
CA PRO A 56 2.79 -12.75 -8.65
C PRO A 56 2.73 -12.52 -10.16
N ARG A 57 1.95 -11.54 -10.65
CA ARG A 57 1.88 -11.22 -12.07
C ARG A 57 3.19 -10.69 -12.64
N LYS A 58 4.03 -10.01 -11.86
CA LYS A 58 5.33 -9.51 -12.32
C LYS A 58 6.28 -10.67 -12.63
N VAL A 59 6.20 -11.76 -11.89
CA VAL A 59 7.00 -12.97 -12.10
C VAL A 59 6.54 -13.75 -13.33
N LEU A 60 5.22 -13.78 -13.54
CA LEU A 60 4.60 -14.49 -14.66
C LEU A 60 4.65 -13.71 -15.98
N GLN A 61 4.64 -12.38 -15.92
CA GLN A 61 4.61 -11.47 -17.06
C GLN A 61 5.68 -10.39 -16.84
N ALA A 62 6.84 -10.54 -17.47
CA ALA A 62 8.00 -9.66 -17.27
C ALA A 62 7.71 -8.16 -17.57
N ASP A 63 6.84 -7.89 -18.53
CA ASP A 63 6.45 -6.53 -18.94
C ASP A 63 5.38 -5.91 -18.02
N TYR A 64 4.82 -6.69 -17.10
CA TYR A 64 3.80 -6.18 -16.17
C TYR A 64 4.45 -5.37 -15.05
N GLN A 65 4.12 -4.08 -14.99
CA GLN A 65 4.52 -3.18 -13.90
C GLN A 65 3.32 -2.97 -12.96
N PRO A 66 3.31 -3.61 -11.78
CA PRO A 66 2.23 -3.44 -10.83
C PRO A 66 2.28 -2.04 -10.21
N GLU A 67 1.17 -1.33 -10.25
CA GLU A 67 0.97 -0.09 -9.49
C GLU A 67 0.59 -0.47 -8.05
N MET A 68 1.57 -0.56 -7.17
CA MET A 68 1.40 -1.04 -5.81
C MET A 68 0.81 0.05 -4.89
N LEU A 69 -0.02 -0.32 -3.93
CA LEU A 69 -0.48 0.58 -2.87
C LEU A 69 0.58 0.74 -1.77
N SER A 70 1.44 -0.25 -1.60
CA SER A 70 2.50 -0.24 -0.58
C SER A 70 3.77 -0.94 -1.08
N THR A 71 4.93 -0.47 -0.63
CA THR A 71 6.19 -1.23 -0.73
C THR A 71 6.14 -2.44 0.21
N LEU A 72 7.08 -3.39 0.07
CA LEU A 72 7.17 -4.54 0.99
C LEU A 72 7.37 -4.07 2.44
N ASP A 73 8.30 -3.14 2.67
CA ASP A 73 8.59 -2.62 4.02
C ASP A 73 7.37 -1.91 4.63
N SER A 74 6.70 -1.07 3.84
CA SER A 74 5.45 -0.41 4.27
C SER A 74 4.36 -1.43 4.59
N LYS A 75 4.22 -2.48 3.78
CA LYS A 75 3.27 -3.57 4.00
C LYS A 75 3.55 -4.30 5.31
N LEU A 76 4.81 -4.68 5.57
CA LEU A 76 5.21 -5.34 6.81
C LEU A 76 4.99 -4.44 8.03
N LEU A 77 5.27 -3.13 7.91
CA LEU A 77 4.96 -2.16 8.96
C LEU A 77 3.45 -2.04 9.21
N LEU A 78 2.62 -2.08 8.18
CA LEU A 78 1.16 -2.06 8.33
C LEU A 78 0.63 -3.36 8.96
N LEU A 79 1.16 -4.51 8.56
CA LEU A 79 0.83 -5.80 9.16
C LEU A 79 1.20 -5.85 10.64
N SER A 80 2.33 -5.26 11.04
CA SER A 80 2.73 -5.23 12.45
C SER A 80 1.75 -4.49 13.37
N LYS A 81 0.88 -3.64 12.81
CA LYS A 81 -0.18 -2.93 13.54
C LYS A 81 -1.48 -3.75 13.68
N THR A 82 -1.58 -4.91 13.07
CA THR A 82 -2.78 -5.77 13.10
C THR A 82 -2.77 -6.81 14.23
N GLU A 83 -1.83 -6.72 15.13
CA GLU A 83 -1.66 -7.65 16.26
C GLU A 83 -1.37 -9.12 15.88
N VAL A 84 -1.08 -9.38 14.59
CA VAL A 84 -0.66 -10.70 14.13
C VAL A 84 0.70 -11.10 14.72
N ASP A 85 0.88 -12.36 15.11
CA ASP A 85 2.13 -12.83 15.70
C ASP A 85 3.26 -12.91 14.70
N ASN A 86 2.97 -13.44 13.49
CA ASN A 86 3.97 -13.70 12.45
C ASN A 86 3.52 -13.19 11.09
N ALA A 87 4.46 -12.64 10.33
CA ALA A 87 4.35 -12.40 8.89
C ALA A 87 5.40 -13.26 8.17
N VAL A 88 4.96 -14.21 7.37
CA VAL A 88 5.82 -15.04 6.53
C VAL A 88 5.88 -14.43 5.14
N VAL A 89 7.09 -14.11 4.69
CA VAL A 89 7.34 -13.57 3.34
C VAL A 89 7.86 -14.70 2.45
N LEU A 90 7.03 -15.14 1.52
CA LEU A 90 7.39 -16.14 0.51
C LEU A 90 8.08 -15.45 -0.66
N HIS A 91 9.13 -16.08 -1.18
CA HIS A 91 9.69 -15.72 -2.47
C HIS A 91 8.85 -16.33 -3.58
N PHE A 92 8.16 -15.48 -4.36
CA PHE A 92 7.33 -15.95 -5.46
C PHE A 92 8.14 -16.08 -6.74
N ASP A 93 8.46 -17.31 -7.11
CA ASP A 93 9.20 -17.66 -8.31
C ASP A 93 8.35 -18.55 -9.27
N LYS A 94 8.96 -18.98 -10.38
CA LYS A 94 8.30 -19.85 -11.36
C LYS A 94 8.01 -21.25 -10.80
N VAL A 95 8.80 -21.73 -9.84
CA VAL A 95 8.61 -23.03 -9.19
C VAL A 95 7.35 -22.98 -8.33
N MET A 96 7.24 -21.97 -7.47
CA MET A 96 6.05 -21.77 -6.65
C MET A 96 4.80 -21.50 -7.51
N ALA A 97 4.93 -20.75 -8.59
CA ALA A 97 3.84 -20.47 -9.53
C ALA A 97 3.30 -21.71 -10.26
N ALA A 98 4.13 -22.75 -10.40
CA ALA A 98 3.75 -24.02 -11.03
C ALA A 98 3.07 -24.99 -10.06
N MET A 99 3.10 -24.76 -8.75
CA MET A 99 2.46 -25.62 -7.76
C MET A 99 0.94 -25.58 -7.91
N SER A 100 0.30 -26.75 -7.93
CA SER A 100 -1.15 -26.85 -7.72
C SER A 100 -1.51 -26.36 -6.32
N ALA A 101 -2.77 -26.01 -6.09
CA ALA A 101 -3.22 -25.63 -4.75
C ALA A 101 -2.99 -26.75 -3.73
N ARG A 102 -3.18 -28.01 -4.12
CA ARG A 102 -2.96 -29.18 -3.26
C ARG A 102 -1.48 -29.32 -2.85
N GLU A 103 -0.55 -29.17 -3.80
CA GLU A 103 0.90 -29.23 -3.54
C GLU A 103 1.32 -28.08 -2.63
N PHE A 104 0.83 -26.86 -2.89
CA PHE A 104 1.11 -25.70 -2.04
C PHE A 104 0.60 -25.90 -0.60
N MET A 105 -0.63 -26.38 -0.45
CA MET A 105 -1.20 -26.67 0.88
C MET A 105 -0.41 -27.74 1.62
N GLN A 106 0.02 -28.80 0.95
CA GLN A 106 0.81 -29.88 1.57
C GLN A 106 2.22 -29.39 1.92
N GLN A 107 2.99 -28.94 0.92
CA GLN A 107 4.42 -28.70 1.09
C GLN A 107 4.69 -27.41 1.87
N VAL A 108 3.96 -26.32 1.57
CA VAL A 108 4.22 -25.02 2.16
C VAL A 108 3.42 -24.82 3.45
N LEU A 109 2.09 -24.99 3.40
CA LEU A 109 1.25 -24.68 4.55
C LEU A 109 1.34 -25.75 5.65
N HIS A 110 1.23 -27.04 5.29
CA HIS A 110 1.25 -28.12 6.28
C HIS A 110 2.65 -28.47 6.74
N ASP A 111 3.53 -28.88 5.82
CA ASP A 111 4.82 -29.49 6.16
C ASP A 111 5.83 -28.46 6.65
N HIS A 112 5.85 -27.24 6.06
CA HIS A 112 6.83 -26.22 6.39
C HIS A 112 6.30 -25.20 7.42
N LEU A 113 5.08 -24.69 7.26
CA LEU A 113 4.53 -23.64 8.11
C LEU A 113 3.63 -24.14 9.24
N ASN A 114 3.40 -25.45 9.35
CA ASN A 114 2.61 -26.08 10.42
C ASN A 114 1.22 -25.44 10.62
N VAL A 115 0.54 -25.09 9.50
CA VAL A 115 -0.78 -24.47 9.49
C VAL A 115 -1.83 -25.53 9.91
N ARG A 116 -2.69 -25.18 10.88
CA ARG A 116 -3.82 -26.00 11.35
C ARG A 116 -5.15 -25.45 10.89
N LYS A 117 -5.26 -24.14 10.73
CA LYS A 117 -6.45 -23.47 10.20
C LYS A 117 -6.04 -22.47 9.13
N LEU A 118 -6.74 -22.43 8.01
CA LEU A 118 -6.49 -21.54 6.89
C LEU A 118 -7.70 -20.66 6.62
N PHE A 119 -7.57 -19.36 6.87
CA PHE A 119 -8.56 -18.36 6.46
C PHE A 119 -8.34 -17.96 5.01
N ILE A 120 -9.38 -18.03 4.21
CA ILE A 120 -9.37 -17.61 2.80
C ILE A 120 -10.37 -16.46 2.62
N GLY A 121 -9.91 -15.36 2.01
CA GLY A 121 -10.78 -14.25 1.62
C GLY A 121 -11.89 -14.70 0.65
N TYR A 122 -12.99 -13.98 0.62
CA TYR A 122 -14.21 -14.39 -0.09
C TYR A 122 -14.01 -14.66 -1.60
N ASP A 123 -13.08 -13.94 -2.25
CA ASP A 123 -12.74 -14.02 -3.68
C ASP A 123 -11.32 -14.52 -3.95
N HIS A 124 -10.58 -14.87 -2.89
CA HIS A 124 -9.17 -15.24 -3.03
C HIS A 124 -9.03 -16.67 -3.55
N ARG A 125 -8.16 -16.84 -4.55
CA ARG A 125 -7.77 -18.14 -5.12
C ARG A 125 -6.26 -18.20 -5.25
N PHE A 126 -5.70 -19.39 -4.98
CA PHE A 126 -4.28 -19.69 -5.14
C PHE A 126 -4.09 -21.05 -5.83
N GLY A 127 -2.86 -21.39 -6.18
CA GLY A 127 -2.51 -22.54 -7.00
C GLY A 127 -2.35 -22.19 -8.48
N HIS A 128 -1.71 -23.08 -9.23
CA HIS A 128 -1.50 -22.93 -10.67
C HIS A 128 -2.84 -22.77 -11.39
N ASN A 129 -2.94 -21.81 -12.31
CA ASN A 129 -4.16 -21.45 -13.04
C ASN A 129 -5.36 -20.95 -12.20
N ARG A 130 -5.34 -21.06 -10.87
CA ARG A 130 -6.41 -20.61 -9.96
C ARG A 130 -7.79 -21.19 -10.30
N GLU A 131 -7.81 -22.47 -10.69
CA GLU A 131 -9.00 -23.17 -11.15
C GLU A 131 -9.81 -23.76 -9.99
N GLU A 132 -9.16 -24.02 -8.84
CA GLU A 132 -9.78 -24.60 -7.67
C GLU A 132 -10.86 -23.70 -7.08
N THR A 133 -11.93 -24.36 -6.61
CA THR A 133 -13.01 -23.75 -5.85
C THR A 133 -12.71 -23.74 -4.35
N PHE A 134 -13.52 -23.05 -3.56
CA PHE A 134 -13.41 -23.10 -2.11
C PHE A 134 -13.60 -24.53 -1.55
N GLU A 135 -14.50 -25.28 -2.14
CA GLU A 135 -14.81 -26.69 -1.78
C GLU A 135 -13.60 -27.60 -2.03
N ASP A 136 -12.79 -27.32 -3.05
CA ASP A 136 -11.54 -28.04 -3.28
C ASP A 136 -10.52 -27.78 -2.16
N TYR A 137 -10.36 -26.51 -1.72
CA TYR A 137 -9.49 -26.20 -0.59
C TYR A 137 -9.97 -26.88 0.71
N VAL A 138 -11.28 -26.93 0.96
CA VAL A 138 -11.85 -27.64 2.11
C VAL A 138 -11.54 -29.14 2.05
N ARG A 139 -11.69 -29.75 0.86
CA ARG A 139 -11.37 -31.17 0.67
C ARG A 139 -9.88 -31.45 0.92
N TYR A 140 -9.00 -30.68 0.32
CA TYR A 140 -7.55 -30.82 0.52
C TYR A 140 -7.15 -30.57 1.98
N GLY A 141 -7.72 -29.55 2.61
CA GLY A 141 -7.49 -29.27 4.02
C GLY A 141 -7.87 -30.43 4.92
N LYS A 142 -9.04 -31.06 4.67
CA LYS A 142 -9.49 -32.25 5.43
C LYS A 142 -8.51 -33.43 5.32
N GLU A 143 -7.94 -33.67 4.11
CA GLU A 143 -6.95 -34.72 3.89
C GLU A 143 -5.65 -34.48 4.68
N MET A 144 -5.28 -33.21 4.92
CA MET A 144 -4.02 -32.77 5.53
C MET A 144 -4.18 -32.36 7.00
N GLY A 145 -5.40 -32.37 7.56
CA GLY A 145 -5.67 -31.89 8.90
C GLY A 145 -5.64 -30.37 9.04
N ILE A 146 -5.92 -29.64 7.97
CA ILE A 146 -6.08 -28.16 7.94
C ILE A 146 -7.57 -27.83 7.87
N GLU A 147 -8.10 -27.14 8.86
CA GLU A 147 -9.45 -26.57 8.78
C GLU A 147 -9.45 -25.33 7.88
N VAL A 148 -10.24 -25.33 6.80
CA VAL A 148 -10.33 -24.19 5.85
C VAL A 148 -11.59 -23.39 6.16
N ILE A 149 -11.41 -22.09 6.40
CA ILE A 149 -12.47 -21.18 6.83
C ILE A 149 -12.59 -20.05 5.79
N ARG A 150 -13.82 -19.81 5.31
CA ARG A 150 -14.11 -18.70 4.39
C ARG A 150 -14.41 -17.44 5.18
N ASN A 151 -13.73 -16.36 4.88
CA ASN A 151 -14.04 -15.06 5.45
C ASN A 151 -15.03 -14.30 4.55
N GLU A 152 -15.90 -13.50 5.18
CA GLU A 152 -16.85 -12.67 4.46
C GLU A 152 -16.16 -11.42 3.86
N ALA A 153 -16.81 -10.82 2.84
CA ALA A 153 -16.35 -9.57 2.27
C ALA A 153 -16.61 -8.42 3.25
N PHE A 154 -15.60 -7.56 3.42
CA PHE A 154 -15.77 -6.32 4.17
C PHE A 154 -16.30 -5.21 3.24
N GLN A 155 -17.35 -4.52 3.65
CA GLN A 155 -18.00 -3.45 2.89
C GLN A 155 -17.99 -2.13 3.64
N ILE A 156 -17.86 -1.05 2.88
CA ILE A 156 -18.11 0.33 3.34
C ILE A 156 -19.10 0.94 2.36
N ASP A 157 -20.22 1.46 2.89
CA ASP A 157 -21.29 2.08 2.10
C ASP A 157 -21.77 1.18 0.92
N GLY A 158 -21.82 -0.14 1.14
CA GLY A 158 -22.22 -1.13 0.13
C GLY A 158 -21.12 -1.48 -0.91
N ILE A 159 -19.92 -0.91 -0.79
CA ILE A 159 -18.79 -1.19 -1.69
C ILE A 159 -17.89 -2.27 -1.06
N ASN A 160 -17.66 -3.35 -1.77
CA ASN A 160 -16.67 -4.36 -1.38
C ASN A 160 -15.26 -3.77 -1.46
N ILE A 161 -14.55 -3.74 -0.34
CA ILE A 161 -13.22 -3.15 -0.27
C ILE A 161 -12.17 -4.10 -0.83
N SER A 162 -11.43 -3.64 -1.84
CA SER A 162 -10.31 -4.34 -2.45
C SER A 162 -9.20 -3.39 -2.90
N SER A 163 -7.99 -3.91 -3.10
CA SER A 163 -6.88 -3.11 -3.64
C SER A 163 -7.20 -2.49 -5.01
N SER A 164 -8.02 -3.17 -5.84
CA SER A 164 -8.44 -2.65 -7.15
C SER A 164 -9.36 -1.44 -7.03
N VAL A 165 -10.31 -1.47 -6.10
CA VAL A 165 -11.21 -0.33 -5.80
C VAL A 165 -10.41 0.87 -5.30
N ILE A 166 -9.44 0.64 -4.40
CA ILE A 166 -8.58 1.72 -3.88
C ILE A 166 -7.74 2.34 -5.00
N ARG A 167 -7.18 1.52 -5.91
CA ARG A 167 -6.45 2.04 -7.08
C ARG A 167 -7.34 2.88 -7.98
N SER A 168 -8.62 2.51 -8.18
CA SER A 168 -9.56 3.33 -8.95
C SER A 168 -9.73 4.71 -8.31
N PHE A 169 -10.00 4.78 -7.00
CA PHE A 169 -10.11 6.06 -6.29
C PHE A 169 -8.86 6.93 -6.43
N LEU A 170 -7.67 6.34 -6.26
CA LEU A 170 -6.41 7.08 -6.41
C LEU A 170 -6.20 7.59 -7.85
N LYS A 171 -6.57 6.81 -8.86
CA LYS A 171 -6.50 7.22 -10.29
C LYS A 171 -7.48 8.32 -10.66
N GLU A 172 -8.55 8.48 -9.89
CA GLU A 172 -9.53 9.56 -10.02
C GLU A 172 -9.17 10.77 -9.13
N GLY A 173 -8.16 10.62 -8.25
CA GLY A 173 -7.72 11.65 -7.31
C GLY A 173 -8.55 11.70 -6.03
N GLU A 174 -9.42 10.72 -5.81
CA GLU A 174 -10.30 10.57 -4.65
C GLU A 174 -9.53 9.98 -3.45
N VAL A 175 -8.51 10.73 -2.99
CA VAL A 175 -7.61 10.26 -1.92
C VAL A 175 -8.32 10.10 -0.58
N GLU A 176 -9.40 10.85 -0.33
CA GLU A 176 -10.23 10.74 0.87
C GLU A 176 -10.98 9.40 0.89
N MET A 177 -11.56 8.98 -0.25
CA MET A 177 -12.21 7.67 -0.38
C MET A 177 -11.21 6.52 -0.28
N ALA A 178 -10.04 6.68 -0.89
CA ALA A 178 -8.94 5.73 -0.75
C ALA A 178 -8.53 5.58 0.74
N ALA A 179 -8.40 6.68 1.47
CA ALA A 179 -8.08 6.68 2.90
C ALA A 179 -9.17 5.99 3.75
N ARG A 180 -10.46 6.21 3.45
CA ARG A 180 -11.57 5.49 4.11
C ARG A 180 -11.50 3.99 3.90
N CYS A 181 -11.13 3.55 2.70
CA CYS A 181 -10.99 2.13 2.36
C CYS A 181 -9.73 1.50 2.97
N LEU A 182 -8.63 2.26 3.05
CA LEU A 182 -7.38 1.83 3.70
C LEU A 182 -7.50 1.80 5.23
N GLY A 183 -8.23 2.75 5.82
CA GLY A 183 -8.27 3.00 7.26
C GLY A 183 -7.20 3.99 7.73
N PHE A 184 -6.41 4.53 6.80
CA PHE A 184 -5.36 5.55 7.01
C PHE A 184 -5.10 6.30 5.71
N PRO A 185 -4.54 7.53 5.76
CA PRO A 185 -4.22 8.28 4.56
C PRO A 185 -3.20 7.58 3.66
N TYR A 186 -3.45 7.58 2.35
CA TYR A 186 -2.51 7.04 1.39
C TYR A 186 -1.18 7.80 1.45
N THR A 187 -0.07 7.08 1.53
CA THR A 187 1.26 7.67 1.75
C THR A 187 2.25 7.18 0.72
N LEU A 188 2.89 8.11 0.02
CA LEU A 188 4.04 7.87 -0.84
C LEU A 188 5.33 8.04 -0.04
N ILE A 189 6.35 7.23 -0.37
CA ILE A 189 7.68 7.32 0.21
C ILE A 189 8.67 7.44 -0.94
N GLY A 190 9.38 8.57 -1.01
CA GLY A 190 10.35 8.80 -2.07
C GLY A 190 11.57 9.57 -1.59
N LYS A 191 12.69 9.39 -2.31
CA LYS A 191 13.91 10.15 -2.09
C LYS A 191 13.75 11.56 -2.65
N VAL A 192 14.17 12.57 -1.90
CA VAL A 192 14.18 13.95 -2.37
C VAL A 192 15.36 14.16 -3.32
N VAL A 193 15.07 14.64 -4.52
CA VAL A 193 16.05 14.93 -5.56
C VAL A 193 16.01 16.39 -5.99
N ASN A 194 17.05 16.81 -6.71
CA ASN A 194 17.09 18.16 -7.30
C ASN A 194 15.97 18.33 -8.34
N GLY A 195 15.24 19.42 -8.21
CA GLY A 195 14.24 19.86 -9.18
C GLY A 195 14.71 21.05 -9.99
N PHE A 196 13.78 21.71 -10.67
CA PHE A 196 14.08 22.87 -11.52
C PHE A 196 14.14 24.20 -10.76
N HIS A 197 13.84 24.21 -9.46
CA HIS A 197 13.86 25.36 -8.56
C HIS A 197 12.93 26.53 -8.94
N GLU A 198 11.95 26.32 -9.85
CA GLU A 198 11.04 27.39 -10.28
C GLU A 198 10.15 27.87 -9.14
N GLY A 199 9.65 26.98 -8.27
CA GLY A 199 8.85 27.34 -7.10
C GLY A 199 9.60 28.27 -6.12
N ARG A 200 10.93 28.09 -5.97
CA ARG A 200 11.74 28.97 -5.10
C ARG A 200 11.74 30.42 -5.56
N LYS A 201 11.71 30.68 -6.89
CA LYS A 201 11.66 32.04 -7.46
C LYS A 201 10.34 32.74 -7.14
N LEU A 202 9.27 31.95 -6.96
CA LEU A 202 7.91 32.42 -6.64
C LEU A 202 7.62 32.48 -5.13
N GLY A 203 8.59 32.14 -4.27
CA GLY A 203 8.41 32.08 -2.82
C GLY A 203 7.88 30.74 -2.29
N PHE A 204 7.74 29.71 -3.16
CA PHE A 204 7.25 28.38 -2.81
C PHE A 204 8.32 27.32 -3.10
N PRO A 205 9.38 27.21 -2.29
CA PRO A 205 10.40 26.17 -2.48
C PRO A 205 9.75 24.78 -2.37
N THR A 206 10.12 23.88 -3.29
CA THR A 206 9.54 22.51 -3.36
C THR A 206 10.61 21.43 -3.22
N ALA A 207 10.28 20.37 -2.50
CA ALA A 207 10.98 19.10 -2.50
C ALA A 207 10.42 18.24 -3.65
N ASN A 208 11.30 17.77 -4.53
CA ASN A 208 10.94 16.90 -5.66
C ASN A 208 11.22 15.45 -5.27
N LEU A 209 10.25 14.55 -5.45
CA LEU A 209 10.44 13.13 -5.20
C LEU A 209 10.93 12.42 -6.47
N ASP A 210 11.95 11.56 -6.31
CA ASP A 210 12.41 10.68 -7.38
C ASP A 210 11.33 9.63 -7.70
N ILE A 211 10.90 9.60 -8.96
CA ILE A 211 9.92 8.65 -9.48
C ILE A 211 10.53 7.54 -10.35
N SER A 212 11.83 7.56 -10.59
CA SER A 212 12.50 6.64 -11.53
C SER A 212 12.35 5.16 -11.15
N HIS A 213 12.19 4.87 -9.87
CA HIS A 213 12.00 3.52 -9.32
C HIS A 213 10.73 3.41 -8.46
N PHE A 214 9.75 4.27 -8.73
CA PHE A 214 8.53 4.33 -7.93
C PHE A 214 7.65 3.12 -8.22
N GLY A 215 7.60 2.17 -7.28
CA GLY A 215 6.73 1.00 -7.38
C GLY A 215 5.30 1.25 -6.89
N GLN A 216 5.05 2.41 -6.24
CA GLN A 216 3.72 2.76 -5.72
C GLN A 216 2.89 3.53 -6.76
N LEU A 217 1.57 3.36 -6.69
CA LEU A 217 0.63 4.12 -7.52
C LEU A 217 0.66 5.60 -7.14
N ILE A 218 0.92 6.45 -8.12
CA ILE A 218 0.84 7.90 -7.96
C ILE A 218 -0.62 8.33 -8.21
N PRO A 219 -1.26 9.11 -7.32
CA PRO A 219 -2.61 9.62 -7.53
C PRO A 219 -2.74 10.47 -8.79
N ALA A 220 -3.98 10.73 -9.22
CA ALA A 220 -4.26 11.56 -10.40
C ALA A 220 -3.54 12.92 -10.34
N PRO A 221 -3.18 13.53 -11.48
CA PRO A 221 -2.61 14.87 -11.53
C PRO A 221 -3.50 15.92 -10.85
N GLY A 222 -2.87 16.82 -10.09
CA GLY A 222 -3.56 17.87 -9.34
C GLY A 222 -2.76 18.38 -8.14
N VAL A 223 -3.35 19.31 -7.41
CA VAL A 223 -2.79 19.85 -6.16
C VAL A 223 -3.51 19.21 -4.98
N TYR A 224 -2.73 18.79 -4.00
CA TYR A 224 -3.21 18.06 -2.82
C TYR A 224 -2.73 18.73 -1.53
N ALA A 225 -3.60 18.80 -0.54
CA ALA A 225 -3.22 18.97 0.85
C ALA A 225 -2.52 17.71 1.34
N VAL A 226 -1.35 17.86 1.93
CA VAL A 226 -0.55 16.72 2.39
C VAL A 226 0.04 16.97 3.78
N ARG A 227 0.28 15.87 4.49
CA ARG A 227 1.18 15.87 5.64
C ARG A 227 2.48 15.22 5.22
N VAL A 228 3.60 15.79 5.63
CA VAL A 228 4.92 15.30 5.26
C VAL A 228 5.78 15.05 6.48
N ARG A 229 6.64 14.04 6.38
CA ARG A 229 7.57 13.66 7.44
C ARG A 229 8.85 13.10 6.83
N LEU A 230 9.99 13.54 7.33
CA LEU A 230 11.26 12.86 7.04
C LEU A 230 11.29 11.50 7.76
N GLU A 231 11.88 10.49 7.14
CA GLU A 231 11.91 9.13 7.67
C GLU A 231 12.44 9.07 9.11
N ASN A 232 13.52 9.81 9.39
CA ASN A 232 14.22 9.83 10.67
C ASN A 232 13.58 10.76 11.71
N THR A 233 12.37 11.28 11.47
CA THR A 233 11.66 12.16 12.40
C THR A 233 10.30 11.60 12.76
N VAL A 234 9.73 12.09 13.87
CA VAL A 234 8.36 11.72 14.30
C VAL A 234 7.36 12.84 14.03
N VAL A 235 7.82 14.02 13.67
CA VAL A 235 6.98 15.21 13.51
C VAL A 235 6.47 15.30 12.09
N TRP A 236 5.15 15.31 11.94
CA TRP A 236 4.47 15.60 10.68
C TRP A 236 4.33 17.10 10.50
N LYS A 237 4.69 17.58 9.32
CA LYS A 237 4.48 18.96 8.88
C LYS A 237 3.34 19.02 7.87
N ARG A 238 2.70 20.17 7.76
CA ARG A 238 1.68 20.45 6.74
C ARG A 238 2.37 20.90 5.45
N GLY A 239 1.73 20.67 4.32
CA GLY A 239 2.23 21.09 3.02
C GLY A 239 1.21 20.92 1.93
N MET A 240 1.57 21.33 0.74
CA MET A 240 0.81 21.04 -0.48
C MET A 240 1.73 20.36 -1.51
N MET A 241 1.15 19.42 -2.27
CA MET A 241 1.87 18.67 -3.29
C MET A 241 1.21 18.85 -4.65
N ASN A 242 2.02 19.19 -5.63
CA ASN A 242 1.63 19.12 -7.03
C ASN A 242 2.04 17.77 -7.63
N VAL A 243 1.07 17.00 -8.08
CA VAL A 243 1.24 15.83 -8.96
C VAL A 243 1.02 16.36 -10.37
N GLY A 244 2.08 16.58 -11.12
CA GLY A 244 2.02 17.30 -12.38
C GLY A 244 2.64 16.54 -13.56
N ASN A 245 2.20 16.88 -14.76
CA ASN A 245 2.77 16.38 -16.02
C ASN A 245 3.50 17.52 -16.75
N ARG A 246 4.83 17.43 -16.84
CA ARG A 246 5.62 18.39 -17.63
C ARG A 246 5.79 17.90 -19.06
N PRO A 247 5.51 18.75 -20.06
CA PRO A 247 5.88 18.46 -21.45
C PRO A 247 7.40 18.36 -21.57
N THR A 248 7.87 17.32 -22.23
CA THR A 248 9.29 17.13 -22.60
C THR A 248 9.39 16.87 -24.11
N PHE A 249 10.62 16.92 -24.67
CA PHE A 249 10.84 16.60 -26.10
C PHE A 249 10.39 15.16 -26.47
N ASN A 250 10.37 14.24 -25.49
CA ASN A 250 10.03 12.82 -25.69
C ASN A 250 8.68 12.42 -25.08
N GLY A 251 7.82 13.37 -24.67
CA GLY A 251 6.52 13.07 -24.07
C GLY A 251 6.20 13.93 -22.86
N ARG A 252 5.61 13.30 -21.84
CA ARG A 252 5.29 13.96 -20.56
C ARG A 252 6.08 13.31 -19.43
N LEU A 253 6.75 14.12 -18.63
CA LEU A 253 7.41 13.69 -17.41
C LEU A 253 6.49 13.97 -16.23
N LEU A 254 6.13 12.92 -15.48
CA LEU A 254 5.42 13.08 -14.23
C LEU A 254 6.37 13.69 -13.19
N THR A 255 5.90 14.68 -12.44
CA THR A 255 6.65 15.31 -11.35
C THR A 255 5.85 15.28 -10.06
N LEU A 256 6.54 15.11 -8.94
CA LEU A 256 6.00 15.14 -7.59
C LEU A 256 6.71 16.24 -6.81
N GLU A 257 6.08 17.40 -6.72
CA GLU A 257 6.65 18.61 -6.13
C GLU A 257 5.90 18.98 -4.85
N THR A 258 6.57 18.94 -3.70
CA THR A 258 5.96 19.19 -2.39
C THR A 258 6.49 20.47 -1.76
N HIS A 259 5.62 21.45 -1.55
CA HIS A 259 5.92 22.63 -0.73
C HIS A 259 5.57 22.32 0.74
N ILE A 260 6.56 22.42 1.62
CA ILE A 260 6.41 22.13 3.05
C ILE A 260 6.26 23.45 3.80
N PHE A 261 5.15 23.64 4.51
CA PHE A 261 4.86 24.89 5.21
C PHE A 261 5.79 25.11 6.41
N ASN A 262 6.25 26.34 6.57
CA ASN A 262 7.14 26.75 7.68
C ASN A 262 8.37 25.84 7.80
N PHE A 263 8.98 25.53 6.66
CA PHE A 263 10.17 24.70 6.60
C PHE A 263 11.26 25.36 5.76
N ASP A 264 12.41 25.55 6.37
CA ASP A 264 13.62 26.06 5.72
C ASP A 264 14.78 25.12 6.09
N GLY A 265 14.99 24.11 5.29
CA GLY A 265 16.03 23.10 5.53
C GLY A 265 16.41 22.38 4.26
N ASP A 266 17.67 21.93 4.20
CA ASP A 266 18.15 21.04 3.16
C ASP A 266 17.77 19.60 3.49
N ILE A 267 17.00 18.97 2.58
CA ILE A 267 16.52 17.60 2.71
C ILE A 267 16.81 16.74 1.47
N TYR A 268 17.73 17.21 0.61
CA TYR A 268 18.18 16.40 -0.53
C TYR A 268 18.75 15.07 -0.06
N ASP A 269 18.56 14.06 -0.89
CA ASP A 269 18.95 12.67 -0.65
C ASP A 269 18.27 11.97 0.54
N GLN A 270 17.40 12.66 1.28
CA GLN A 270 16.62 12.06 2.38
C GLN A 270 15.31 11.45 1.87
N LEU A 271 14.79 10.47 2.60
CA LEU A 271 13.47 9.89 2.34
C LEU A 271 12.38 10.77 2.96
N LEU A 272 11.42 11.16 2.12
CA LEU A 272 10.25 11.94 2.51
C LEU A 272 8.99 11.06 2.39
N LEU A 273 8.24 11.00 3.46
CA LEU A 273 6.90 10.42 3.50
C LEU A 273 5.90 11.54 3.22
N VAL A 274 5.06 11.34 2.19
CA VAL A 274 4.00 12.28 1.80
C VAL A 274 2.65 11.61 1.92
N SER A 275 1.87 12.01 2.90
CA SER A 275 0.55 11.48 3.23
C SER A 275 -0.53 12.38 2.66
N PHE A 276 -1.35 11.86 1.75
CA PHE A 276 -2.41 12.60 1.07
C PHE A 276 -3.62 12.78 1.98
N VAL A 277 -4.07 14.03 2.12
CA VAL A 277 -5.24 14.38 2.94
C VAL A 277 -6.44 14.64 2.05
N LYS A 278 -6.30 15.56 1.09
CA LYS A 278 -7.39 15.98 0.21
C LYS A 278 -6.89 16.52 -1.12
N ARG A 279 -7.61 16.25 -2.21
CA ARG A 279 -7.38 16.93 -3.48
C ARG A 279 -7.99 18.31 -3.44
N ILE A 280 -7.19 19.35 -3.69
CA ILE A 280 -7.62 20.75 -3.67
C ILE A 280 -8.19 21.14 -5.03
N ARG A 281 -7.48 20.78 -6.11
CA ARG A 281 -7.90 21.06 -7.50
C ARG A 281 -7.18 20.16 -8.51
N GLY A 282 -7.63 20.18 -9.75
CA GLY A 282 -6.90 19.60 -10.89
C GLY A 282 -5.72 20.46 -11.32
N GLU A 283 -4.93 19.96 -12.31
CA GLU A 283 -3.91 20.75 -12.97
C GLU A 283 -4.53 21.93 -13.73
N GLN A 284 -3.83 23.06 -13.70
CA GLN A 284 -4.17 24.27 -14.47
C GLN A 284 -2.93 24.78 -15.21
N LYS A 285 -3.16 25.41 -16.36
CA LYS A 285 -2.13 26.17 -17.07
C LYS A 285 -2.27 27.65 -16.71
N PHE A 286 -1.14 28.33 -16.58
CA PHE A 286 -1.09 29.75 -16.30
C PHE A 286 -0.34 30.43 -17.42
N ASP A 287 -0.80 31.60 -17.80
CA ASP A 287 -0.22 32.38 -18.90
C ASP A 287 0.97 33.24 -18.41
N SER A 288 1.09 33.42 -17.09
CA SER A 288 2.20 34.19 -16.49
C SER A 288 2.66 33.60 -15.15
N PRO A 289 3.92 33.88 -14.74
CA PRO A 289 4.43 33.54 -13.40
C PRO A 289 3.64 34.19 -12.28
N GLU A 290 3.10 35.39 -12.51
CA GLU A 290 2.31 36.16 -11.54
C GLU A 290 0.97 35.46 -11.25
N GLU A 291 0.30 34.96 -12.27
CA GLU A 291 -0.93 34.16 -12.13
C GLU A 291 -0.68 32.87 -11.35
N LEU A 292 0.42 32.16 -11.68
CA LEU A 292 0.82 30.98 -10.94
C LEU A 292 1.08 31.29 -9.46
N ALA A 293 1.80 32.40 -9.18
CA ALA A 293 2.10 32.81 -7.81
C ALA A 293 0.83 33.18 -7.01
N ALA A 294 -0.14 33.83 -7.67
CA ALA A 294 -1.44 34.12 -7.06
C ALA A 294 -2.21 32.86 -6.71
N GLN A 295 -2.28 31.90 -7.65
CA GLN A 295 -2.95 30.62 -7.41
C GLN A 295 -2.27 29.80 -6.31
N LEU A 296 -0.94 29.77 -6.25
CA LEU A 296 -0.21 29.08 -5.19
C LEU A 296 -0.53 29.63 -3.78
N LYS A 297 -0.77 30.95 -3.67
CA LYS A 297 -1.20 31.56 -2.41
C LYS A 297 -2.62 31.16 -2.03
N GLU A 298 -3.53 31.07 -2.98
CA GLU A 298 -4.90 30.60 -2.77
C GLU A 298 -4.91 29.11 -2.36
N ASP A 299 -4.09 28.30 -3.01
CA ASP A 299 -3.92 26.88 -2.68
C ASP A 299 -3.38 26.71 -1.25
N GLU A 300 -2.33 27.48 -0.87
CA GLU A 300 -1.76 27.48 0.47
C GLU A 300 -2.81 27.86 1.54
N GLN A 301 -3.58 28.93 1.31
CA GLN A 301 -4.63 29.35 2.25
C GLN A 301 -5.70 28.27 2.38
N THR A 302 -6.13 27.69 1.26
CA THR A 302 -7.12 26.60 1.25
C THR A 302 -6.65 25.40 2.08
N VAL A 303 -5.36 25.04 1.96
CA VAL A 303 -4.76 23.93 2.71
C VAL A 303 -4.66 24.28 4.20
N LEU A 304 -4.28 25.52 4.54
CA LEU A 304 -4.22 25.98 5.94
C LEU A 304 -5.61 25.94 6.60
N ASP A 305 -6.64 26.48 5.93
CA ASP A 305 -8.03 26.46 6.41
C ASP A 305 -8.54 25.04 6.62
N LEU A 306 -8.17 24.09 5.72
CA LEU A 306 -8.50 22.67 5.86
C LEU A 306 -7.92 22.09 7.16
N PHE A 307 -6.65 22.33 7.41
CA PHE A 307 -5.97 21.80 8.60
C PHE A 307 -6.39 22.46 9.91
N GLU A 308 -6.88 23.70 9.87
CA GLU A 308 -7.46 24.37 11.04
C GLU A 308 -8.79 23.70 11.44
N LYS A 309 -9.64 23.42 10.47
CA LYS A 309 -10.93 22.71 10.69
C LYS A 309 -10.77 21.27 11.19
N GLU A 310 -9.68 20.60 10.87
CA GLU A 310 -9.37 19.24 11.40
C GLU A 310 -8.87 19.28 12.85
N ALA A 311 -8.43 20.44 13.34
CA ALA A 311 -7.91 20.61 14.70
C ALA A 311 -8.96 20.99 15.73
N GLU A 312 -10.16 21.43 15.28
CA GLU A 312 -11.37 21.69 16.08
C GLU A 312 -12.18 20.40 16.33
#